data_d3be6aa997962271906753fe1918660d
#
_entry.id   d3be6aa997962271906753fe1918660d
#
_cell.length_a   1.000
_cell.length_b   1.000
_cell.length_c   1.000
_cell.angle_alpha   90.00
_cell.angle_beta   90.00
_cell.angle_gamma   90.00
#
_symmetry.space_group_name_H-M   'P 1'
#
loop_
_entity.id
_entity.type
_entity.pdbx_description
1 polymer ?
#
loop_
_entity_poly.entity_id
_entity_poly.type
_entity_poly.pdbx_seq_one_letter_code
_entity_poly.pdbx_strand_id
1 'polypeptide(L)'
;MWTGDVDRVADLIEEFLTGEPAVADTERVLAALLVTRIYDTAKLGDRMWSERSQRFQETWRLLVGRHGGRAAGTHGELMVSRFDGPGRAIRCAAALREAAQQIGVASAQGAHVGEIELRGQPVGLTARVTLQLASHAGRGDILASRLVADLTVGSGLHFTEAGRISLDELDEPLPVVHATSEQHLEPACRPKARPAEPATLTARESEVVNLIADGKSNAAIAAELSLSEHTVKRHVANILLKLDLPSRAAAAAFSARHTGPDGP
;
A
#
# COMPACT_ATOMS: atom_id res chain seq x y z
N MET A 1 6.32 15.19 -27.43
CA MET A 1 7.02 15.83 -26.31
C MET A 1 5.95 16.61 -25.57
N TRP A 2 5.35 15.99 -24.55
CA TRP A 2 4.26 16.59 -23.77
C TRP A 2 4.92 17.24 -22.55
N THR A 3 5.18 18.53 -22.66
CA THR A 3 5.50 19.41 -21.53
C THR A 3 4.20 20.02 -21.02
N GLY A 4 3.21 19.17 -20.77
CA GLY A 4 1.95 19.58 -20.18
C GLY A 4 2.20 19.81 -18.71
N ASP A 5 2.26 21.03 -18.42
CA ASP A 5 2.13 21.84 -17.24
C ASP A 5 1.62 21.01 -16.03
N VAL A 6 2.57 20.36 -15.34
CA VAL A 6 2.31 19.69 -14.06
C VAL A 6 1.77 20.72 -13.06
N ASP A 7 2.26 21.95 -13.15
CA ASP A 7 1.81 23.09 -12.35
C ASP A 7 0.34 23.40 -12.65
N ARG A 8 -0.07 23.35 -13.92
CA ARG A 8 -1.45 23.59 -14.31
C ARG A 8 -2.42 22.47 -13.88
N VAL A 9 -1.94 21.23 -13.77
CA VAL A 9 -2.74 20.14 -13.21
C VAL A 9 -2.81 20.24 -11.69
N ALA A 10 -1.73 20.64 -11.04
CA ALA A 10 -1.72 20.95 -9.61
C ALA A 10 -2.62 22.17 -9.31
N ASP A 11 -2.52 23.24 -10.10
CA ASP A 11 -3.35 24.44 -10.01
C ASP A 11 -4.85 24.12 -10.29
N LEU A 12 -5.15 23.27 -11.27
CA LEU A 12 -6.53 22.82 -11.54
C LEU A 12 -7.10 21.93 -10.43
N ILE A 13 -6.24 21.11 -9.80
CA ILE A 13 -6.62 20.36 -8.61
C ILE A 13 -6.86 21.35 -7.44
N GLU A 14 -6.01 22.34 -7.28
CA GLU A 14 -6.15 23.38 -6.26
C GLU A 14 -7.35 24.28 -6.51
N GLU A 15 -7.59 24.73 -7.74
CA GLU A 15 -8.75 25.53 -8.14
C GLU A 15 -10.08 24.76 -8.05
N PHE A 16 -10.09 23.49 -8.42
CA PHE A 16 -11.23 22.60 -8.21
C PHE A 16 -11.49 22.32 -6.73
N LEU A 17 -10.44 22.36 -5.91
CA LEU A 17 -10.47 22.10 -4.47
C LEU A 17 -10.80 23.36 -3.63
N THR A 18 -10.56 24.56 -4.16
CA THR A 18 -10.77 25.82 -3.45
C THR A 18 -12.10 26.51 -3.79
N GLY A 19 -12.95 25.90 -4.58
CA GLY A 19 -14.22 26.47 -5.08
C GLY A 19 -15.28 26.81 -4.04
N GLU A 20 -15.06 26.59 -2.74
CA GLU A 20 -15.90 27.12 -1.66
C GLU A 20 -15.07 27.51 -0.42
N PRO A 21 -15.28 28.70 0.17
CA PRO A 21 -14.66 29.08 1.43
C PRO A 21 -15.44 28.47 2.59
N ALA A 22 -15.11 27.26 2.98
CA ALA A 22 -15.62 26.74 4.24
C ALA A 22 -14.50 26.80 5.29
N VAL A 23 -14.67 27.66 6.25
CA VAL A 23 -14.07 27.55 7.59
C VAL A 23 -14.71 26.31 8.23
N ALA A 24 -14.17 25.14 7.93
CA ALA A 24 -14.49 23.92 8.63
C ALA A 24 -13.18 23.40 9.25
N ASP A 25 -13.25 22.88 10.47
CA ASP A 25 -12.15 22.19 11.13
C ASP A 25 -11.44 21.27 10.12
N THR A 26 -10.23 21.66 9.74
CA THR A 26 -9.45 20.94 8.75
C THR A 26 -8.85 19.72 9.46
N GLU A 27 -9.52 18.58 9.34
CA GLU A 27 -9.01 17.34 9.90
C GLU A 27 -7.76 16.92 9.13
N ARG A 28 -6.60 16.93 9.81
CA ARG A 28 -5.36 16.36 9.28
C ARG A 28 -5.24 14.92 9.68
N VAL A 29 -5.02 14.07 8.72
CA VAL A 29 -4.85 12.62 8.93
C VAL A 29 -3.60 12.11 8.22
N LEU A 30 -2.93 11.16 8.84
CA LEU A 30 -1.87 10.41 8.19
C LEU A 30 -2.51 9.36 7.27
N ALA A 31 -2.19 9.39 5.99
CA ALA A 31 -2.75 8.45 5.02
C ALA A 31 -1.75 8.08 3.93
N ALA A 32 -1.97 6.93 3.31
CA ALA A 32 -1.31 6.56 2.07
C ALA A 32 -2.17 7.00 0.88
N LEU A 33 -1.59 7.79 0.00
CA LEU A 33 -2.20 8.18 -1.26
C LEU A 33 -1.67 7.30 -2.40
N LEU A 34 -2.55 6.99 -3.33
CA LEU A 34 -2.25 6.32 -4.59
C LEU A 34 -2.88 7.12 -5.71
N VAL A 35 -2.06 7.61 -6.61
CA VAL A 35 -2.48 8.21 -7.88
C VAL A 35 -2.27 7.19 -8.98
N THR A 36 -3.33 6.91 -9.72
CA THR A 36 -3.29 6.05 -10.91
C THR A 36 -3.55 6.91 -12.14
N ARG A 37 -2.67 6.84 -13.11
CA ARG A 37 -2.80 7.47 -14.41
C ARG A 37 -2.95 6.42 -15.49
N ILE A 38 -3.87 6.61 -16.43
CA ILE A 38 -4.05 5.74 -17.60
C ILE A 38 -3.60 6.44 -18.87
N TYR A 39 -3.23 5.64 -19.87
CA TYR A 39 -2.73 6.13 -21.14
C TYR A 39 -3.36 5.36 -22.30
N ASP A 40 -3.68 6.07 -23.36
CA ASP A 40 -3.99 5.46 -24.65
C ASP A 40 -2.68 5.04 -25.36
N THR A 41 -2.38 3.76 -25.32
CA THR A 41 -1.18 3.20 -25.98
C THR A 41 -1.41 2.76 -27.40
N ALA A 42 -2.64 2.46 -27.74
CA ALA A 42 -3.00 1.87 -29.02
C ALA A 42 -3.47 2.92 -30.03
N LYS A 43 -3.43 4.22 -29.66
CA LYS A 43 -4.02 5.31 -30.45
C LYS A 43 -5.44 4.95 -30.90
N LEU A 44 -6.22 4.49 -29.94
CA LEU A 44 -7.63 4.14 -30.12
C LEU A 44 -8.36 5.41 -30.56
N GLY A 45 -9.33 5.27 -31.45
CA GLY A 45 -10.21 6.40 -31.74
C GLY A 45 -10.97 6.82 -30.47
N ASP A 46 -11.37 8.08 -30.39
CA ASP A 46 -11.97 8.73 -29.20
C ASP A 46 -13.08 7.90 -28.51
N ARG A 47 -13.90 7.23 -29.30
CA ARG A 47 -14.98 6.38 -28.76
C ARG A 47 -14.45 5.17 -28.01
N MET A 48 -13.53 4.44 -28.58
CA MET A 48 -12.97 3.23 -27.95
C MET A 48 -12.13 3.57 -26.72
N TRP A 49 -11.40 4.69 -26.77
CA TRP A 49 -10.69 5.20 -25.61
C TRP A 49 -11.64 5.57 -24.48
N SER A 50 -12.72 6.29 -24.78
CA SER A 50 -13.76 6.65 -23.80
C SER A 50 -14.38 5.41 -23.14
N GLU A 51 -14.75 4.39 -23.93
CA GLU A 51 -15.32 3.14 -23.41
C GLU A 51 -14.36 2.40 -22.47
N ARG A 52 -13.07 2.28 -22.86
CA ARG A 52 -12.05 1.62 -22.01
C ARG A 52 -11.70 2.41 -20.77
N SER A 53 -11.58 3.72 -20.88
CA SER A 53 -11.32 4.62 -19.77
C SER A 53 -12.44 4.56 -18.74
N GLN A 54 -13.69 4.60 -19.17
CA GLN A 54 -14.85 4.45 -18.30
C GLN A 54 -14.85 3.09 -17.58
N ARG A 55 -14.66 1.99 -18.34
CA ARG A 55 -14.57 0.65 -17.76
C ARG A 55 -13.46 0.53 -16.73
N PHE A 56 -12.30 1.16 -16.99
CA PHE A 56 -11.21 1.16 -16.03
C PHE A 56 -11.57 1.97 -14.78
N GLN A 57 -12.22 3.12 -14.89
CA GLN A 57 -12.67 3.92 -13.75
C GLN A 57 -13.66 3.16 -12.85
N GLU A 58 -14.57 2.40 -13.43
CA GLU A 58 -15.49 1.53 -12.67
C GLU A 58 -14.72 0.44 -11.92
N THR A 59 -13.79 -0.22 -12.61
CA THR A 59 -12.91 -1.24 -12.02
C THR A 59 -12.03 -0.66 -10.92
N TRP A 60 -11.48 0.55 -11.12
CA TRP A 60 -10.69 1.26 -10.12
C TRP A 60 -11.49 1.48 -8.83
N ARG A 61 -12.74 1.98 -8.92
CA ARG A 61 -13.58 2.17 -7.72
C ARG A 61 -13.81 0.87 -6.95
N LEU A 62 -14.07 -0.21 -7.66
CA LEU A 62 -14.27 -1.53 -7.06
C LEU A 62 -13.02 -2.06 -6.38
N LEU A 63 -11.85 -1.97 -7.03
CA LEU A 63 -10.58 -2.44 -6.49
C LEU A 63 -10.14 -1.59 -5.30
N VAL A 64 -10.26 -0.28 -5.37
CA VAL A 64 -9.98 0.62 -4.23
C VAL A 64 -10.82 0.22 -3.02
N GLY A 65 -12.12 0.03 -3.17
CA GLY A 65 -13.00 -0.42 -2.09
C GLY A 65 -12.64 -1.81 -1.55
N ARG A 66 -12.33 -2.77 -2.44
CA ARG A 66 -11.91 -4.13 -2.06
C ARG A 66 -10.62 -4.14 -1.22
N HIS A 67 -9.70 -3.23 -1.51
CA HIS A 67 -8.46 -3.08 -0.73
C HIS A 67 -8.60 -2.17 0.49
N GLY A 68 -9.83 -1.79 0.86
CA GLY A 68 -10.11 -0.96 2.03
C GLY A 68 -9.69 0.50 1.86
N GLY A 69 -9.59 0.96 0.61
CA GLY A 69 -9.35 2.36 0.27
C GLY A 69 -10.65 3.13 0.04
N ARG A 70 -10.49 4.43 -0.15
CA ARG A 70 -11.57 5.34 -0.55
C ARG A 70 -11.15 6.08 -1.82
N ALA A 71 -12.04 6.11 -2.81
CA ALA A 71 -11.89 6.96 -3.98
C ALA A 71 -11.94 8.43 -3.52
N ALA A 72 -10.92 9.18 -3.85
CA ALA A 72 -10.78 10.58 -3.42
C ALA A 72 -11.03 11.58 -4.56
N GLY A 73 -10.98 11.14 -5.80
CA GLY A 73 -11.30 11.98 -6.95
C GLY A 73 -10.84 11.38 -8.27
N THR A 74 -11.39 11.92 -9.35
CA THR A 74 -10.97 11.61 -10.72
C THR A 74 -10.88 12.90 -11.51
N HIS A 75 -9.81 13.07 -12.27
CA HIS A 75 -9.63 14.20 -13.18
C HIS A 75 -9.04 13.69 -14.50
N GLY A 76 -9.88 13.62 -15.53
CA GLY A 76 -9.48 13.06 -16.82
C GLY A 76 -8.95 11.62 -16.67
N GLU A 77 -7.67 11.46 -16.96
CA GLU A 77 -6.95 10.18 -16.91
C GLU A 77 -6.34 9.87 -15.52
N LEU A 78 -6.48 10.78 -14.56
CA LEU A 78 -5.96 10.66 -13.21
C LEU A 78 -7.05 10.23 -12.24
N MET A 79 -6.72 9.29 -11.37
CA MET A 79 -7.59 8.78 -10.32
C MET A 79 -6.82 8.76 -9.01
N VAL A 80 -7.38 9.42 -7.99
CA VAL A 80 -6.78 9.54 -6.67
C VAL A 80 -7.53 8.69 -5.67
N SER A 81 -6.81 7.90 -4.91
CA SER A 81 -7.36 7.06 -3.85
C SER A 81 -6.55 7.17 -2.56
N ARG A 82 -7.23 7.01 -1.44
CA ARG A 82 -6.69 7.11 -0.09
C ARG A 82 -6.83 5.78 0.64
N PHE A 83 -5.82 5.42 1.44
CA PHE A 83 -5.78 4.21 2.24
C PHE A 83 -5.28 4.51 3.65
N ASP A 84 -5.70 3.74 4.62
CA ASP A 84 -5.24 3.84 6.02
C ASP A 84 -3.81 3.31 6.22
N GLY A 85 -3.22 2.67 5.19
CA GLY A 85 -1.86 2.16 5.24
C GLY A 85 -1.27 1.84 3.88
N PRO A 86 0.08 2.02 3.74
CA PRO A 86 0.78 1.91 2.46
C PRO A 86 0.73 0.51 1.84
N GLY A 87 0.74 -0.55 2.64
CA GLY A 87 0.66 -1.90 2.13
C GLY A 87 -0.64 -2.19 1.35
N ARG A 88 -1.77 -1.61 1.79
CA ARG A 88 -3.04 -1.70 1.06
C ARG A 88 -3.00 -0.92 -0.25
N ALA A 89 -2.40 0.27 -0.23
CA ALA A 89 -2.22 1.10 -1.41
C ALA A 89 -1.40 0.38 -2.49
N ILE A 90 -0.27 -0.24 -2.12
CA ILE A 90 0.58 -0.96 -3.08
C ILE A 90 -0.08 -2.23 -3.63
N ARG A 91 -0.79 -3.01 -2.80
CA ARG A 91 -1.55 -4.17 -3.31
C ARG A 91 -2.68 -3.74 -4.25
N CYS A 92 -3.36 -2.63 -3.95
CA CYS A 92 -4.34 -2.05 -4.85
C CYS A 92 -3.70 -1.60 -6.17
N ALA A 93 -2.54 -0.94 -6.12
CA ALA A 93 -1.80 -0.51 -7.31
C ALA A 93 -1.44 -1.71 -8.20
N ALA A 94 -0.97 -2.83 -7.62
CA ALA A 94 -0.69 -4.05 -8.37
C ALA A 94 -1.94 -4.61 -9.06
N ALA A 95 -3.06 -4.70 -8.34
CA ALA A 95 -4.34 -5.16 -8.91
C ALA A 95 -4.86 -4.23 -10.02
N LEU A 96 -4.69 -2.91 -9.86
CA LEU A 96 -5.05 -1.92 -10.88
C LEU A 96 -4.19 -2.04 -12.14
N ARG A 97 -2.90 -2.32 -11.99
CA ARG A 97 -2.00 -2.56 -13.12
C ARG A 97 -2.45 -3.78 -13.93
N GLU A 98 -2.79 -4.87 -13.27
CA GLU A 98 -3.30 -6.08 -13.91
C GLU A 98 -4.64 -5.82 -14.62
N ALA A 99 -5.57 -5.12 -13.95
CA ALA A 99 -6.84 -4.75 -14.54
C ALA A 99 -6.68 -3.84 -15.77
N ALA A 100 -5.73 -2.89 -15.75
CA ALA A 100 -5.42 -2.04 -16.89
C ALA A 100 -4.97 -2.88 -18.09
N GLN A 101 -4.08 -3.85 -17.88
CA GLN A 101 -3.63 -4.78 -18.92
C GLN A 101 -4.78 -5.59 -19.52
N GLN A 102 -5.68 -6.12 -18.67
CA GLN A 102 -6.85 -6.89 -19.11
C GLN A 102 -7.85 -6.05 -19.94
N ILE A 103 -8.01 -4.77 -19.58
CA ILE A 103 -8.89 -3.83 -20.30
C ILE A 103 -8.21 -3.33 -21.59
N GLY A 104 -6.88 -3.46 -21.69
CA GLY A 104 -6.10 -3.01 -22.82
C GLY A 104 -5.79 -1.51 -22.78
N VAL A 105 -5.57 -0.97 -21.58
CA VAL A 105 -5.00 0.36 -21.34
C VAL A 105 -3.68 0.23 -20.60
N ALA A 106 -2.76 1.16 -20.77
CA ALA A 106 -1.58 1.24 -19.93
C ALA A 106 -1.89 2.10 -18.70
N SER A 107 -1.27 1.76 -17.58
CA SER A 107 -1.36 2.57 -16.37
C SER A 107 0.02 2.85 -15.79
N ALA A 108 0.14 3.94 -15.05
CA ALA A 108 1.28 4.24 -14.19
C ALA A 108 0.75 4.69 -12.84
N GLN A 109 1.43 4.31 -11.76
CA GLN A 109 0.98 4.62 -10.42
C GLN A 109 2.08 5.29 -9.61
N GLY A 110 1.67 6.28 -8.80
CA GLY A 110 2.49 6.89 -7.77
C GLY A 110 1.91 6.65 -6.38
N ALA A 111 2.74 6.31 -5.41
CA ALA A 111 2.31 6.10 -4.02
C ALA A 111 3.21 6.83 -3.03
N HIS A 112 2.59 7.52 -2.07
CA HIS A 112 3.29 8.21 -0.99
C HIS A 112 2.48 8.17 0.30
N VAL A 113 3.14 8.35 1.44
CA VAL A 113 2.51 8.44 2.77
C VAL A 113 2.87 9.78 3.39
N GLY A 114 1.89 10.42 3.96
CA GLY A 114 2.09 11.66 4.69
C GLY A 114 0.78 12.19 5.24
N GLU A 115 0.87 13.34 5.90
CA GLU A 115 -0.33 14.06 6.34
C GLU A 115 -1.08 14.65 5.15
N ILE A 116 -2.38 14.52 5.18
CA ILE A 116 -3.31 15.12 4.23
C ILE A 116 -4.39 15.89 4.97
N GLU A 117 -4.83 16.98 4.37
CA GLU A 117 -6.01 17.68 4.81
C GLU A 117 -7.24 17.14 4.08
N LEU A 118 -8.30 16.85 4.84
CA LEU A 118 -9.54 16.34 4.28
C LEU A 118 -10.52 17.50 4.08
N ARG A 119 -10.58 18.03 2.86
CA ARG A 119 -11.58 19.02 2.40
C ARG A 119 -12.42 18.44 1.27
N GLY A 120 -12.96 17.22 1.49
CA GLY A 120 -13.60 16.47 0.41
C GLY A 120 -12.59 15.63 -0.41
N GLN A 121 -11.54 16.26 -0.97
CA GLN A 121 -10.41 15.59 -1.59
C GLN A 121 -9.12 15.82 -0.78
N PRO A 122 -8.14 14.90 -0.85
CA PRO A 122 -6.86 15.09 -0.16
C PRO A 122 -6.07 16.23 -0.81
N VAL A 123 -5.65 17.19 0.01
CA VAL A 123 -4.82 18.32 -0.40
C VAL A 123 -3.52 18.36 0.40
N GLY A 124 -2.58 19.17 -0.03
CA GLY A 124 -1.30 19.40 0.62
C GLY A 124 -0.12 18.75 -0.06
N LEU A 125 1.05 18.81 0.59
CA LEU A 125 2.33 18.34 0.06
C LEU A 125 2.27 16.86 -0.36
N THR A 126 1.66 16.01 0.46
CA THR A 126 1.52 14.57 0.21
C THR A 126 0.80 14.29 -1.11
N ALA A 127 -0.25 15.03 -1.43
CA ALA A 127 -0.99 14.88 -2.68
C ALA A 127 -0.14 15.28 -3.89
N ARG A 128 0.59 16.39 -3.81
CA ARG A 128 1.49 16.87 -4.87
C ARG A 128 2.63 15.88 -5.12
N VAL A 129 3.30 15.43 -4.06
CA VAL A 129 4.37 14.41 -4.16
C VAL A 129 3.84 13.14 -4.82
N THR A 130 2.65 12.66 -4.44
CA THR A 130 2.07 11.44 -5.01
C THR A 130 1.76 11.61 -6.50
N LEU A 131 1.25 12.78 -6.90
CA LEU A 131 0.97 13.10 -8.29
C LEU A 131 2.26 13.12 -9.13
N GLN A 132 3.30 13.75 -8.61
CA GLN A 132 4.60 13.79 -9.31
C GLN A 132 5.21 12.40 -9.43
N LEU A 133 5.11 11.55 -8.40
CA LEU A 133 5.53 10.15 -8.50
C LEU A 133 4.78 9.43 -9.64
N ALA A 134 3.47 9.59 -9.75
CA ALA A 134 2.69 9.00 -10.84
C ALA A 134 3.09 9.55 -12.22
N SER A 135 3.54 10.81 -12.28
CA SER A 135 4.01 11.43 -13.52
C SER A 135 5.38 10.92 -13.96
N HIS A 136 6.26 10.59 -13.01
CA HIS A 136 7.59 10.02 -13.26
C HIS A 136 7.54 8.49 -13.47
N ALA A 137 6.48 7.83 -13.03
CA ALA A 137 6.32 6.40 -13.24
C ALA A 137 6.18 6.07 -14.73
N GLY A 138 6.93 5.08 -15.18
CA GLY A 138 6.81 4.52 -16.52
C GLY A 138 5.48 3.76 -16.69
N ARG A 139 5.15 3.46 -17.94
CA ARG A 139 3.96 2.66 -18.25
C ARG A 139 4.09 1.25 -17.68
N GLY A 140 3.15 0.86 -16.85
CA GLY A 140 3.16 -0.42 -16.13
C GLY A 140 3.91 -0.36 -14.81
N ASP A 141 4.51 0.77 -14.44
CA ASP A 141 5.28 0.90 -13.21
C ASP A 141 4.40 1.36 -12.04
N ILE A 142 4.82 0.95 -10.86
CA ILE A 142 4.33 1.46 -9.58
C ILE A 142 5.52 2.09 -8.89
N LEU A 143 5.58 3.43 -8.89
CA LEU A 143 6.64 4.20 -8.27
C LEU A 143 6.17 4.69 -6.89
N ALA A 144 6.96 4.44 -5.87
CA ALA A 144 6.63 4.84 -4.51
C ALA A 144 7.80 5.61 -3.88
N SER A 145 7.49 6.48 -2.91
CA SER A 145 8.56 7.02 -2.07
C SER A 145 9.18 5.90 -1.22
N ARG A 146 10.46 6.03 -0.89
CA ARG A 146 11.17 5.10 -0.02
C ARG A 146 10.45 4.87 1.31
N LEU A 147 9.82 5.91 1.84
CA LEU A 147 9.03 5.83 3.07
C LEU A 147 7.93 4.75 3.00
N VAL A 148 7.30 4.55 1.83
CA VAL A 148 6.30 3.49 1.62
C VAL A 148 6.94 2.11 1.81
N ALA A 149 8.12 1.88 1.27
CA ALA A 149 8.84 0.62 1.45
C ALA A 149 9.22 0.39 2.92
N ASP A 150 9.75 1.41 3.59
CA ASP A 150 10.18 1.34 4.99
C ASP A 150 9.01 1.03 5.94
N LEU A 151 7.83 1.62 5.68
CA LEU A 151 6.61 1.36 6.47
C LEU A 151 5.95 0.00 6.17
N THR A 152 6.36 -0.67 5.10
CA THR A 152 5.79 -1.96 4.69
C THR A 152 6.75 -3.14 4.87
N VAL A 153 7.83 -2.96 5.60
CA VAL A 153 8.76 -4.05 5.95
C VAL A 153 8.00 -5.20 6.62
N GLY A 154 8.22 -6.42 6.15
CA GLY A 154 7.53 -7.63 6.66
C GLY A 154 6.12 -7.86 6.11
N SER A 155 5.65 -7.06 5.16
CA SER A 155 4.32 -7.20 4.55
C SER A 155 4.26 -8.16 3.35
N GLY A 156 5.39 -8.74 2.93
CA GLY A 156 5.53 -9.56 1.71
C GLY A 156 5.57 -8.73 0.42
N LEU A 157 5.66 -7.40 0.51
CA LEU A 157 5.85 -6.53 -0.64
C LEU A 157 7.34 -6.41 -0.96
N HIS A 158 7.66 -6.41 -2.25
CA HIS A 158 9.03 -6.28 -2.74
C HIS A 158 9.22 -4.95 -3.44
N PHE A 159 10.36 -4.32 -3.17
CA PHE A 159 10.72 -3.04 -3.76
C PHE A 159 12.15 -3.08 -4.29
N THR A 160 12.38 -2.40 -5.41
CA THR A 160 13.70 -2.19 -5.99
C THR A 160 14.00 -0.70 -6.04
N GLU A 161 15.26 -0.33 -5.82
CA GLU A 161 15.69 1.07 -5.88
C GLU A 161 15.41 1.65 -7.27
N ALA A 162 14.80 2.84 -7.30
CA ALA A 162 14.51 3.58 -8.53
C ALA A 162 15.26 4.93 -8.59
N GLY A 163 16.18 5.17 -7.64
CA GLY A 163 16.97 6.38 -7.58
C GLY A 163 16.35 7.48 -6.72
N ARG A 164 16.52 8.71 -7.15
CA ARG A 164 16.01 9.92 -6.46
C ARG A 164 15.36 10.85 -7.48
N ILE A 165 14.29 11.51 -7.09
CA ILE A 165 13.56 12.47 -7.91
C ILE A 165 13.61 13.83 -7.23
N SER A 166 14.04 14.87 -7.97
CA SER A 166 13.93 16.25 -7.50
C SER A 166 12.50 16.71 -7.72
N LEU A 167 11.88 17.20 -6.67
CA LEU A 167 10.53 17.77 -6.66
C LEU A 167 10.64 19.22 -6.22
N ASP A 168 9.93 20.11 -6.91
CA ASP A 168 10.01 21.55 -6.63
C ASP A 168 9.55 21.93 -5.19
N GLU A 169 8.73 21.07 -4.59
CA GLU A 169 8.21 21.26 -3.23
C GLU A 169 9.15 20.74 -2.13
N LEU A 170 10.24 20.07 -2.48
CA LEU A 170 11.18 19.48 -1.51
C LEU A 170 12.58 20.02 -1.72
N ASP A 171 13.20 20.44 -0.63
CA ASP A 171 14.59 20.93 -0.65
C ASP A 171 15.61 19.85 -1.04
N GLU A 172 15.29 18.59 -0.75
CA GLU A 172 16.14 17.46 -1.07
C GLU A 172 15.45 16.48 -2.04
N PRO A 173 16.22 15.86 -2.97
CA PRO A 173 15.67 14.85 -3.87
C PRO A 173 15.07 13.68 -3.11
N LEU A 174 13.83 13.34 -3.42
CA LEU A 174 13.08 12.25 -2.79
C LEU A 174 13.62 10.88 -3.24
N PRO A 175 14.06 10.00 -2.34
CA PRO A 175 14.41 8.65 -2.70
C PRO A 175 13.16 7.84 -3.06
N VAL A 176 13.21 7.12 -4.19
CA VAL A 176 12.08 6.41 -4.76
C VAL A 176 12.40 4.96 -5.05
N VAL A 177 11.38 4.14 -5.07
CA VAL A 177 11.44 2.70 -5.28
C VAL A 177 10.34 2.25 -6.26
N HIS A 178 10.63 1.24 -7.06
CA HIS A 178 9.60 0.50 -7.80
C HIS A 178 9.01 -0.59 -6.91
N ALA A 179 7.67 -0.64 -6.83
CA ALA A 179 7.00 -1.77 -6.21
C ALA A 179 6.81 -2.89 -7.25
N THR A 180 7.32 -4.09 -6.92
CA THR A 180 7.16 -5.29 -7.73
C THR A 180 6.12 -6.20 -7.10
N SER A 181 5.17 -6.74 -7.89
CA SER A 181 4.29 -7.81 -7.40
C SER A 181 5.03 -9.16 -7.49
N GLU A 182 4.81 -10.04 -6.52
CA GLU A 182 5.41 -11.38 -6.47
C GLU A 182 5.18 -12.22 -7.73
N GLN A 183 4.20 -11.89 -8.57
CA GLN A 183 3.87 -12.64 -9.78
C GLN A 183 4.82 -12.39 -10.97
N HIS A 184 5.77 -11.46 -10.89
CA HIS A 184 6.72 -11.14 -11.97
C HIS A 184 8.19 -11.41 -11.63
N LEU A 185 8.47 -12.17 -10.60
CA LEU A 185 9.79 -12.74 -10.41
C LEU A 185 9.92 -13.96 -11.34
N GLU A 186 10.30 -13.72 -12.60
CA GLU A 186 11.00 -14.75 -13.36
C GLU A 186 12.19 -15.25 -12.52
N PRO A 187 12.52 -16.56 -12.55
CA PRO A 187 13.48 -17.17 -11.61
C PRO A 187 14.95 -16.88 -11.98
N ALA A 188 15.29 -15.63 -12.32
CA ALA A 188 16.65 -15.21 -12.55
C ALA A 188 17.15 -14.37 -11.37
N CYS A 189 17.75 -15.06 -10.44
CA CYS A 189 18.37 -14.58 -9.21
C CYS A 189 17.51 -14.69 -7.96
N ARG A 190 17.16 -15.91 -7.57
CA ARG A 190 17.01 -16.19 -6.14
C ARG A 190 18.39 -15.97 -5.49
N PRO A 191 18.55 -15.05 -4.53
CA PRO A 191 19.56 -15.26 -3.52
C PRO A 191 19.25 -16.64 -2.97
N LYS A 192 20.24 -17.55 -2.92
CA LYS A 192 20.09 -18.88 -2.35
C LYS A 192 19.30 -18.74 -1.07
N ALA A 193 18.03 -19.19 -1.09
CA ALA A 193 17.29 -19.40 0.12
C ALA A 193 18.20 -20.25 1.01
N ARG A 194 18.58 -19.72 2.15
CA ARG A 194 18.96 -20.57 3.25
C ARG A 194 17.86 -21.63 3.33
N PRO A 195 18.21 -22.90 3.47
CA PRO A 195 17.20 -23.94 3.67
C PRO A 195 16.24 -23.43 4.73
N ALA A 196 14.94 -23.48 4.44
CA ALA A 196 13.93 -23.18 5.42
C ALA A 196 14.16 -24.17 6.56
N GLU A 197 14.82 -23.71 7.61
CA GLU A 197 14.70 -24.38 8.89
C GLU A 197 13.21 -24.37 9.22
N PRO A 198 12.66 -25.45 9.77
CA PRO A 198 11.26 -25.50 10.15
C PRO A 198 10.99 -24.23 10.98
N ALA A 199 9.89 -23.55 10.69
CA ALA A 199 9.56 -22.24 11.26
C ALA A 199 9.44 -22.36 12.77
N THR A 200 10.58 -22.31 13.45
CA THR A 200 10.65 -22.39 14.91
C THR A 200 10.28 -21.02 15.47
N LEU A 201 9.29 -21.03 16.33
CA LEU A 201 8.95 -19.86 17.12
C LEU A 201 10.18 -19.47 17.96
N THR A 202 10.45 -18.19 18.06
CA THR A 202 11.44 -17.70 19.03
C THR A 202 10.95 -18.02 20.44
N ALA A 203 11.85 -18.10 21.42
CA ALA A 203 11.48 -18.33 22.83
C ALA A 203 10.35 -17.40 23.28
N ARG A 204 10.39 -16.12 22.87
CA ARG A 204 9.37 -15.13 23.19
C ARG A 204 8.03 -15.36 22.51
N GLU A 205 8.04 -15.81 21.27
CA GLU A 205 6.82 -16.19 20.53
C GLU A 205 6.20 -17.46 21.11
N SER A 206 7.02 -18.40 21.57
CA SER A 206 6.55 -19.62 22.27
C SER A 206 5.88 -19.28 23.61
N GLU A 207 6.43 -18.35 24.38
CA GLU A 207 5.78 -17.86 25.60
C GLU A 207 4.41 -17.25 25.28
N VAL A 208 4.36 -16.37 24.29
CA VAL A 208 3.11 -15.71 23.90
C VAL A 208 2.06 -16.70 23.40
N VAL A 209 2.44 -17.71 22.57
CA VAL A 209 1.48 -18.68 22.06
C VAL A 209 0.94 -19.59 23.16
N ASN A 210 1.74 -19.93 24.15
CA ASN A 210 1.29 -20.70 25.33
C ASN A 210 0.27 -19.90 26.16
N LEU A 211 0.53 -18.62 26.42
CA LEU A 211 -0.41 -17.75 27.13
C LEU A 211 -1.71 -17.51 26.33
N ILE A 212 -1.64 -17.58 25.00
CA ILE A 212 -2.84 -17.58 24.13
C ILE A 212 -3.63 -18.88 24.32
N ALA A 213 -2.95 -20.02 24.40
CA ALA A 213 -3.59 -21.32 24.67
C ALA A 213 -4.29 -21.35 26.06
N ASP A 214 -3.71 -20.67 27.05
CA ASP A 214 -4.31 -20.48 28.37
C ASP A 214 -5.50 -19.50 28.37
N GLY A 215 -5.88 -18.98 27.19
CA GLY A 215 -7.03 -18.08 27.03
C GLY A 215 -6.80 -16.64 27.48
N LYS A 216 -5.57 -16.22 27.78
CA LYS A 216 -5.26 -14.87 28.26
C LYS A 216 -5.47 -13.80 27.19
N SER A 217 -6.00 -12.65 27.58
CA SER A 217 -6.12 -11.48 26.68
C SER A 217 -4.76 -10.84 26.39
N ASN A 218 -4.68 -9.99 25.35
CA ASN A 218 -3.42 -9.27 25.06
C ASN A 218 -2.97 -8.37 26.21
N ALA A 219 -3.92 -7.77 26.95
CA ALA A 219 -3.62 -6.97 28.13
C ALA A 219 -3.05 -7.83 29.28
N ALA A 220 -3.60 -9.03 29.51
CA ALA A 220 -3.09 -9.97 30.54
C ALA A 220 -1.69 -10.49 30.15
N ILE A 221 -1.46 -10.84 28.89
CA ILE A 221 -0.15 -11.25 28.37
C ILE A 221 0.87 -10.11 28.52
N ALA A 222 0.46 -8.88 28.19
CA ALA A 222 1.32 -7.70 28.31
C ALA A 222 1.76 -7.48 29.77
N ALA A 223 0.84 -7.58 30.71
CA ALA A 223 1.14 -7.46 32.14
C ALA A 223 2.10 -8.55 32.61
N GLU A 224 1.87 -9.81 32.27
CA GLU A 224 2.68 -10.95 32.69
C GLU A 224 4.08 -10.94 32.10
N LEU A 225 4.20 -10.55 30.86
CA LEU A 225 5.47 -10.50 30.15
C LEU A 225 6.21 -9.14 30.25
N SER A 226 5.67 -8.18 31.02
CA SER A 226 6.20 -6.81 31.16
C SER A 226 6.38 -6.11 29.82
N LEU A 227 5.40 -6.26 28.92
CA LEU A 227 5.36 -5.67 27.57
C LEU A 227 4.21 -4.65 27.46
N SER A 228 4.25 -3.84 26.37
CA SER A 228 3.06 -3.10 25.96
C SER A 228 2.05 -4.01 25.25
N GLU A 229 0.75 -3.69 25.37
CA GLU A 229 -0.29 -4.42 24.63
C GLU A 229 -0.07 -4.37 23.12
N HIS A 230 0.48 -3.26 22.62
CA HIS A 230 0.86 -3.10 21.22
C HIS A 230 1.95 -4.10 20.80
N THR A 231 2.96 -4.31 21.68
CA THR A 231 4.02 -5.28 21.44
C THR A 231 3.48 -6.71 21.39
N VAL A 232 2.54 -7.04 22.27
CA VAL A 232 1.87 -8.35 22.27
C VAL A 232 1.05 -8.54 20.98
N LYS A 233 0.29 -7.54 20.54
CA LYS A 233 -0.44 -7.60 19.25
C LYS A 233 0.51 -7.91 18.08
N ARG A 234 1.70 -7.30 18.07
CA ARG A 234 2.72 -7.57 17.06
C ARG A 234 3.27 -9.01 17.14
N HIS A 235 3.53 -9.53 18.33
CA HIS A 235 3.96 -10.93 18.49
C HIS A 235 2.88 -11.90 18.02
N VAL A 236 1.61 -11.66 18.35
CA VAL A 236 0.48 -12.49 17.89
C VAL A 236 0.40 -12.50 16.36
N ALA A 237 0.50 -11.33 15.71
CA ALA A 237 0.50 -11.25 14.26
C ALA A 237 1.66 -12.04 13.62
N ASN A 238 2.87 -11.94 14.17
CA ASN A 238 4.05 -12.68 13.70
C ASN A 238 3.90 -14.20 13.90
N ILE A 239 3.34 -14.64 15.03
CA ILE A 239 3.07 -16.07 15.29
C ILE A 239 2.09 -16.63 14.26
N LEU A 240 0.97 -15.92 14.00
CA LEU A 240 -0.02 -16.34 13.01
C LEU A 240 0.60 -16.46 11.61
N LEU A 241 1.46 -15.51 11.25
CA LEU A 241 2.17 -15.52 9.97
C LEU A 241 3.17 -16.67 9.88
N LYS A 242 3.99 -16.90 10.91
CA LYS A 242 5.02 -17.96 10.94
C LYS A 242 4.44 -19.36 10.89
N LEU A 243 3.30 -19.55 11.56
CA LEU A 243 2.63 -20.84 11.65
C LEU A 243 1.54 -21.04 10.58
N ASP A 244 1.36 -20.05 9.69
CA ASP A 244 0.31 -20.03 8.65
C ASP A 244 -1.10 -20.31 9.23
N LEU A 245 -1.41 -19.63 10.33
CA LEU A 245 -2.67 -19.84 11.07
C LEU A 245 -3.64 -18.67 10.79
N PRO A 246 -4.92 -18.97 10.48
CA PRO A 246 -5.89 -17.96 10.08
C PRO A 246 -6.43 -17.10 11.24
N SER A 247 -6.24 -17.53 12.51
CA SER A 247 -6.82 -16.83 13.64
C SER A 247 -6.12 -17.13 14.96
N ARG A 248 -6.36 -16.28 15.97
CA ARG A 248 -5.92 -16.50 17.35
C ARG A 248 -6.42 -17.82 17.93
N ALA A 249 -7.65 -18.21 17.61
CA ALA A 249 -8.21 -19.49 18.05
C ALA A 249 -7.45 -20.67 17.46
N ALA A 250 -7.01 -20.56 16.21
CA ALA A 250 -6.15 -21.54 15.57
C ALA A 250 -4.77 -21.64 16.24
N ALA A 251 -4.20 -20.51 16.69
CA ALA A 251 -2.95 -20.47 17.45
C ALA A 251 -3.08 -21.15 18.82
N ALA A 252 -4.19 -20.92 19.54
CA ALA A 252 -4.49 -21.63 20.78
C ALA A 252 -4.59 -23.16 20.58
N ALA A 253 -5.32 -23.59 19.56
CA ALA A 253 -5.47 -25.01 19.22
C ALA A 253 -4.14 -25.65 18.73
N PHE A 254 -3.27 -24.89 18.09
CA PHE A 254 -1.94 -25.33 17.69
C PHE A 254 -1.07 -25.62 18.91
N SER A 255 -0.97 -24.69 19.86
CA SER A 255 -0.19 -24.82 21.09
C SER A 255 -0.68 -26.02 21.91
N ALA A 256 -1.99 -26.16 22.10
CA ALA A 256 -2.58 -27.28 22.85
C ALA A 256 -2.22 -28.66 22.30
N ARG A 257 -1.97 -28.78 20.99
CA ARG A 257 -1.56 -30.02 20.32
C ARG A 257 -0.06 -30.32 20.42
N HIS A 258 0.78 -29.29 20.61
CA HIS A 258 2.23 -29.44 20.63
C HIS A 258 2.84 -29.34 22.04
N THR A 259 2.03 -29.05 23.04
CA THR A 259 2.43 -28.97 24.47
C THR A 259 1.90 -30.19 25.27
N GLY A 260 1.39 -31.22 24.59
CA GLY A 260 1.00 -32.50 25.25
C GLY A 260 2.21 -33.21 25.88
N PRO A 261 2.03 -34.02 26.93
CA PRO A 261 3.11 -34.62 27.74
C PRO A 261 3.93 -35.74 27.07
N ASP A 262 3.78 -35.93 25.73
CA ASP A 262 4.54 -36.91 24.95
C ASP A 262 5.26 -36.21 23.79
N GLY A 263 6.36 -35.53 24.09
CA GLY A 263 7.39 -35.16 23.13
C GLY A 263 8.63 -36.07 23.33
N PRO A 264 9.35 -36.49 22.25
CA PRO A 264 10.48 -37.41 22.33
C PRO A 264 11.64 -36.89 23.17
#